data_59308c0f8d97220d9fe16ea13d1025b9
#
_entry.id   59308c0f8d97220d9fe16ea13d1025b9
#
_cell.length_a   1.000
_cell.length_b   1.000
_cell.length_c   1.000
_cell.angle_alpha   90.00
_cell.angle_beta   90.00
_cell.angle_gamma   90.00
#
_symmetry.space_group_name_H-M   'P 1'
#
loop_
_entity.id
_entity.type
_entity.pdbx_description
1 polymer ?
#
loop_
_entity_poly.entity_id
_entity_poly.type
_entity_poly.pdbx_seq_one_letter_code
_entity_poly.pdbx_strand_id
1 'polypeptide(L)'
;RALNGDIVRQDGDAVPMSRFRPNLVIDGAEAWAEDDWATIRVGEAVIDLVKPCARCIVTTVDQAAGIVAGTQPMDAMRRIRFSATPRVPGVLFGWNAVPRGPAVIRRGDPVEVVARRGGAPAVRDASGRGADR
;
A
#
# COMPACT_ATOMS: atom_id res chain seq x y z
N ARG A 1 6.29 7.02 -2.00
CA ARG A 1 6.55 8.43 -2.44
C ARG A 1 5.30 9.29 -2.29
N ALA A 2 4.16 8.97 -2.89
CA ALA A 2 2.94 9.80 -2.84
C ALA A 2 2.44 10.09 -1.41
N LEU A 3 2.41 9.09 -0.53
CA LEU A 3 2.01 9.28 0.87
C LEU A 3 2.95 10.24 1.60
N ASN A 4 4.26 10.04 1.47
CA ASN A 4 5.23 10.96 2.09
C ASN A 4 5.16 12.37 1.50
N GLY A 5 4.84 12.49 0.20
CA GLY A 5 4.57 13.77 -0.41
C GLY A 5 3.38 14.50 0.23
N ASP A 6 2.31 13.78 0.60
CA ASP A 6 1.19 14.37 1.34
C ASP A 6 1.59 14.78 2.76
N ILE A 7 2.33 13.93 3.47
CA ILE A 7 2.82 14.23 4.83
C ILE A 7 3.67 15.50 4.84
N VAL A 8 4.63 15.61 3.92
CA VAL A 8 5.54 16.77 3.85
C VAL A 8 4.79 18.06 3.48
N ARG A 9 3.79 17.99 2.60
CA ARG A 9 2.95 19.18 2.31
C ARG A 9 2.15 19.70 3.51
N GLN A 10 2.00 18.89 4.55
CA GLN A 10 1.34 19.25 5.81
C GLN A 10 2.37 19.44 6.95
N ASP A 11 3.59 19.81 6.61
CA ASP A 11 4.68 20.07 7.54
C ASP A 11 5.04 18.89 8.46
N GLY A 12 4.75 17.67 8.02
CA GLY A 12 5.11 16.44 8.72
C GLY A 12 6.38 15.80 8.20
N ASP A 13 7.01 14.99 9.03
CA ASP A 13 8.18 14.22 8.65
C ASP A 13 7.82 12.95 7.85
N ALA A 14 8.55 12.69 6.77
CA ALA A 14 8.39 11.48 5.98
C ALA A 14 8.58 10.22 6.84
N VAL A 15 7.73 9.23 6.63
CA VAL A 15 7.82 7.95 7.36
C VAL A 15 8.51 6.88 6.51
N PRO A 16 9.34 6.02 7.12
CA PRO A 16 9.98 4.91 6.40
C PRO A 16 8.96 3.80 6.06
N MET A 17 9.25 3.04 5.00
CA MET A 17 8.41 1.91 4.56
C MET A 17 8.28 0.83 5.66
N SER A 18 9.25 0.72 6.56
CA SER A 18 9.23 -0.20 7.71
C SER A 18 8.00 0.00 8.62
N ARG A 19 7.42 1.20 8.68
CA ARG A 19 6.17 1.46 9.43
C ARG A 19 5.00 0.57 8.99
N PHE A 20 5.00 0.14 7.73
CA PHE A 20 3.97 -0.72 7.17
C PHE A 20 4.28 -2.21 7.31
N ARG A 21 5.47 -2.59 7.77
CA ARG A 21 5.93 -3.97 7.97
C ARG A 21 5.69 -4.86 6.73
N PRO A 22 6.12 -4.44 5.54
CA PRO A 22 5.88 -5.20 4.32
C PRO A 22 6.75 -6.46 4.28
N ASN A 23 6.23 -7.53 3.67
CA ASN A 23 7.03 -8.71 3.30
C ASN A 23 7.73 -8.49 1.94
N LEU A 24 7.06 -7.80 1.02
CA LEU A 24 7.56 -7.49 -0.32
C LEU A 24 7.36 -6.00 -0.60
N VAL A 25 8.40 -5.34 -1.08
CA VAL A 25 8.36 -3.94 -1.53
C VAL A 25 8.70 -3.92 -3.00
N ILE A 26 7.82 -3.30 -3.79
CA ILE A 26 7.99 -3.11 -5.23
C ILE A 26 8.33 -1.64 -5.48
N ASP A 27 9.36 -1.40 -6.27
CA ASP A 27 9.76 -0.06 -6.70
C ASP A 27 9.58 0.11 -8.21
N GLY A 28 9.66 1.34 -8.70
CA GLY A 28 9.60 1.66 -10.13
C GLY A 28 8.19 1.77 -10.71
N ALA A 29 7.13 1.49 -9.94
CA ALA A 29 5.76 1.69 -10.38
C ALA A 29 5.25 3.11 -10.08
N GLU A 30 4.23 3.55 -10.84
CA GLU A 30 3.47 4.76 -10.54
C GLU A 30 2.78 4.65 -9.17
N ALA A 31 2.47 5.81 -8.57
CA ALA A 31 1.81 5.85 -7.28
C ALA A 31 0.46 5.10 -7.33
N TRP A 32 0.28 4.16 -6.42
CA TRP A 32 -0.95 3.37 -6.25
C TRP A 32 -1.28 2.44 -7.41
N ALA A 33 -0.34 2.17 -8.31
CA ALA A 33 -0.54 1.27 -9.45
C ALA A 33 -0.98 -0.13 -9.01
N GLU A 34 -0.58 -0.57 -7.84
CA GLU A 34 -0.95 -1.84 -7.23
C GLU A 34 -2.46 -2.00 -6.99
N ASP A 35 -3.22 -0.91 -6.93
CA ASP A 35 -4.68 -0.98 -6.74
C ASP A 35 -5.39 -1.60 -7.94
N ASP A 36 -4.77 -1.55 -9.12
CA ASP A 36 -5.28 -2.16 -10.35
C ASP A 36 -4.73 -3.58 -10.62
N TRP A 37 -3.74 -4.02 -9.87
CA TRP A 37 -3.12 -5.32 -10.12
C TRP A 37 -3.92 -6.45 -9.49
N ALA A 38 -4.25 -7.47 -10.28
CA ALA A 38 -4.89 -8.71 -9.81
C ALA A 38 -3.85 -9.80 -9.56
N THR A 39 -2.92 -9.96 -10.51
CA THR A 39 -1.85 -10.96 -10.43
C THR A 39 -0.55 -10.35 -10.91
N ILE A 40 0.52 -10.59 -10.18
CA ILE A 40 1.88 -10.21 -10.56
C ILE A 40 2.78 -11.44 -10.65
N ARG A 41 3.83 -11.33 -11.44
CA ARG A 41 4.97 -12.24 -11.41
C ARG A 41 6.17 -11.49 -10.83
N VAL A 42 6.87 -12.12 -9.89
CA VAL A 42 8.11 -11.61 -9.30
C VAL A 42 9.17 -12.70 -9.45
N GLY A 43 10.11 -12.52 -10.36
CA GLY A 43 10.99 -13.60 -10.75
C GLY A 43 10.17 -14.83 -11.22
N GLU A 44 10.32 -15.95 -10.51
CA GLU A 44 9.54 -17.18 -10.80
C GLU A 44 8.20 -17.26 -10.08
N ALA A 45 7.97 -16.41 -9.06
CA ALA A 45 6.76 -16.45 -8.26
C ALA A 45 5.58 -15.78 -8.96
N VAL A 46 4.45 -16.47 -9.04
CA VAL A 46 3.16 -15.89 -9.44
C VAL A 46 2.34 -15.63 -8.19
N ILE A 47 1.90 -14.39 -8.00
CA ILE A 47 1.30 -13.91 -6.76
C ILE A 47 -0.03 -13.21 -7.06
N ASP A 48 -1.09 -13.65 -6.42
CA ASP A 48 -2.40 -13.00 -6.51
C ASP A 48 -2.57 -11.96 -5.40
N LEU A 49 -2.94 -10.72 -5.76
CA LEU A 49 -3.27 -9.67 -4.83
C LEU A 49 -4.75 -9.83 -4.46
N VAL A 50 -5.04 -10.35 -3.28
CA VAL A 50 -6.39 -10.85 -2.94
C VAL A 50 -7.24 -9.86 -2.17
N LYS A 51 -6.61 -8.95 -1.39
CA LYS A 51 -7.34 -8.02 -0.54
C LYS A 51 -6.51 -6.77 -0.25
N PRO A 52 -7.08 -5.55 -0.38
CA PRO A 52 -6.41 -4.34 0.11
C PRO A 52 -6.09 -4.48 1.60
N CYS A 53 -4.94 -3.99 2.03
CA CYS A 53 -4.53 -4.07 3.41
C CYS A 53 -5.01 -2.84 4.20
N ALA A 54 -6.03 -3.03 5.04
CA ALA A 54 -6.45 -2.01 6.00
C ALA A 54 -5.38 -1.83 7.09
N ARG A 55 -5.06 -0.58 7.37
CA ARG A 55 -4.01 -0.22 8.34
C ARG A 55 -4.60 0.29 9.64
N CYS A 56 -3.91 -0.01 10.73
CA CYS A 56 -4.25 0.43 12.06
C CYS A 56 -3.16 1.32 12.66
N ILE A 57 -3.36 1.77 13.87
CA ILE A 57 -2.45 2.67 14.60
C ILE A 57 -1.02 2.13 14.75
N VAL A 58 -0.80 0.83 14.60
CA VAL A 58 0.55 0.23 14.65
C VAL A 58 1.51 0.87 13.64
N THR A 59 1.02 1.43 12.54
CA THR A 59 1.86 2.15 11.58
C THR A 59 2.44 3.46 12.13
N THR A 60 1.93 3.98 13.25
CA THR A 60 2.48 5.16 13.95
C THR A 60 3.64 4.81 14.89
N VAL A 61 3.87 3.51 15.15
CA VAL A 61 4.95 3.05 16.01
C VAL A 61 6.27 3.05 15.25
N ASP A 62 7.28 3.68 15.82
CA ASP A 62 8.66 3.48 15.42
C ASP A 62 9.11 2.11 15.90
N GLN A 63 9.33 1.19 14.96
CA GLN A 63 9.59 -0.21 15.29
C GLN A 63 11.02 -0.45 15.81
N ALA A 64 11.96 0.41 15.49
CA ALA A 64 13.31 0.33 16.01
C ALA A 64 13.36 0.80 17.47
N ALA A 65 12.63 1.88 17.79
CA ALA A 65 12.56 2.45 19.13
C ALA A 65 11.45 1.83 20.00
N GLY A 66 10.47 1.16 19.41
CA GLY A 66 9.32 0.59 20.13
C GLY A 66 8.34 1.63 20.71
N ILE A 67 8.35 2.85 20.19
CA ILE A 67 7.53 3.96 20.70
C ILE A 67 6.57 4.48 19.65
N VAL A 68 5.45 5.08 20.09
CA VAL A 68 4.56 5.84 19.22
C VAL A 68 5.24 7.14 18.80
N ALA A 69 5.47 7.31 17.50
CA ALA A 69 6.17 8.45 16.93
C ALA A 69 5.18 9.41 16.20
N GLY A 70 4.21 9.94 16.96
CA GLY A 70 3.21 10.85 16.42
C GLY A 70 2.01 10.18 15.75
N THR A 71 1.28 10.91 14.90
CA THR A 71 0.03 10.46 14.27
C THR A 71 0.24 9.96 12.83
N GLN A 72 1.39 10.29 12.24
CA GLN A 72 1.70 9.84 10.88
C GLN A 72 2.13 8.35 10.87
N PRO A 73 1.79 7.60 9.82
CA PRO A 73 1.14 8.00 8.55
C PRO A 73 -0.40 7.98 8.57
N MET A 74 -1.03 7.73 9.71
CA MET A 74 -2.48 7.55 9.79
C MET A 74 -3.27 8.76 9.30
N ASP A 75 -2.84 9.98 9.65
CA ASP A 75 -3.54 11.20 9.25
C ASP A 75 -3.46 11.43 7.74
N ALA A 76 -2.30 11.19 7.13
CA ALA A 76 -2.16 11.24 5.68
C ALA A 76 -3.03 10.19 4.99
N MET A 77 -3.03 8.96 5.48
CA MET A 77 -3.87 7.90 4.92
C MET A 77 -5.38 8.19 5.04
N ARG A 78 -5.82 8.84 6.11
CA ARG A 78 -7.22 9.28 6.24
C ARG A 78 -7.60 10.30 5.19
N ARG A 79 -6.67 11.17 4.77
CA ARG A 79 -6.92 12.18 3.73
C ARG A 79 -6.99 11.57 2.32
N ILE A 80 -6.06 10.66 2.00
CA ILE A 80 -5.86 10.25 0.60
C ILE A 80 -6.08 8.76 0.33
N ARG A 81 -6.30 7.93 1.35
CA ARG A 81 -6.38 6.46 1.22
C ARG A 81 -7.55 5.84 1.97
N PHE A 82 -8.68 6.56 2.10
CA PHE A 82 -9.86 6.02 2.76
C PHE A 82 -10.54 4.97 1.88
N SER A 83 -11.01 3.87 2.49
CA SER A 83 -11.69 2.80 1.76
C SER A 83 -13.01 3.27 1.14
N ALA A 84 -13.24 2.93 -0.12
CA ALA A 84 -14.52 3.13 -0.81
C ALA A 84 -15.50 1.96 -0.62
N THR A 85 -15.07 0.87 0.03
CA THR A 85 -15.89 -0.33 0.21
C THR A 85 -16.12 -0.69 1.67
N PRO A 86 -17.38 -0.97 2.07
CA PRO A 86 -17.68 -1.46 3.42
C PRO A 86 -17.03 -2.80 3.77
N ARG A 87 -16.65 -3.60 2.76
CA ARG A 87 -16.03 -4.92 2.98
C ARG A 87 -14.63 -4.84 3.57
N VAL A 88 -13.94 -3.72 3.37
CA VAL A 88 -12.60 -3.47 3.93
C VAL A 88 -12.58 -2.05 4.48
N PRO A 89 -13.19 -1.81 5.65
CA PRO A 89 -13.29 -0.46 6.20
C PRO A 89 -11.94 0.08 6.68
N GLY A 90 -11.78 1.40 6.67
CA GLY A 90 -10.61 2.10 7.20
C GLY A 90 -9.70 2.64 6.12
N VAL A 91 -8.44 2.87 6.48
CA VAL A 91 -7.42 3.42 5.58
C VAL A 91 -6.59 2.28 4.98
N LEU A 92 -6.26 2.38 3.68
CA LEU A 92 -5.65 1.30 2.92
C LEU A 92 -4.23 1.67 2.48
N PHE A 93 -3.30 0.72 2.63
CA PHE A 93 -1.95 0.84 2.09
C PHE A 93 -1.37 -0.54 1.79
N GLY A 94 -1.09 -0.79 0.50
CA GLY A 94 -0.61 -2.07 0.00
C GLY A 94 -1.69 -3.16 -0.02
N TRP A 95 -1.30 -4.36 -0.36
CA TRP A 95 -2.19 -5.49 -0.60
C TRP A 95 -1.74 -6.74 0.15
N ASN A 96 -2.70 -7.50 0.64
CA ASN A 96 -2.46 -8.88 1.03
C ASN A 96 -2.42 -9.73 -0.24
N ALA A 97 -1.43 -10.59 -0.33
CA ALA A 97 -1.17 -11.37 -1.52
C ALA A 97 -0.88 -12.83 -1.18
N VAL A 98 -1.20 -13.72 -2.11
CA VAL A 98 -1.04 -15.17 -1.96
C VAL A 98 -0.24 -15.72 -3.14
N PRO A 99 0.90 -16.37 -2.91
CA PRO A 99 1.64 -17.05 -3.96
C PRO A 99 0.87 -18.30 -4.42
N ARG A 100 0.89 -18.60 -5.73
CA ARG A 100 0.25 -19.78 -6.31
C ARG A 100 1.00 -21.08 -6.04
N GLY A 101 2.24 -20.98 -5.56
CA GLY A 101 3.07 -22.13 -5.23
C GLY A 101 4.42 -21.71 -4.64
N PRO A 102 5.25 -22.64 -4.22
CA PRO A 102 6.58 -22.37 -3.72
C PRO A 102 7.44 -21.81 -4.86
N ALA A 103 8.16 -20.73 -4.59
CA ALA A 103 9.11 -20.12 -5.51
C ALA A 103 10.15 -19.32 -4.74
N VAL A 104 11.30 -19.08 -5.35
CA VAL A 104 12.34 -18.22 -4.77
C VAL A 104 12.23 -16.84 -5.38
N ILE A 105 12.17 -15.83 -4.53
CA ILE A 105 12.23 -14.42 -4.91
C ILE A 105 13.55 -13.84 -4.41
N ARG A 106 14.21 -13.06 -5.25
CA ARG A 106 15.45 -12.36 -4.92
C ARG A 106 15.25 -10.86 -5.00
N ARG A 107 16.01 -10.13 -4.21
CA ARG A 107 16.04 -8.66 -4.33
C ARG A 107 16.55 -8.27 -5.72
N GLY A 108 15.78 -7.41 -6.39
CA GLY A 108 16.07 -6.98 -7.75
C GLY A 108 15.38 -7.80 -8.85
N ASP A 109 14.65 -8.86 -8.49
CA ASP A 109 13.85 -9.59 -9.47
C ASP A 109 12.84 -8.66 -10.15
N PRO A 110 12.64 -8.79 -11.47
CA PRO A 110 11.67 -8.00 -12.20
C PRO A 110 10.25 -8.32 -11.74
N VAL A 111 9.40 -7.31 -11.74
CA VAL A 111 7.98 -7.44 -11.47
C VAL A 111 7.19 -7.20 -12.74
N GLU A 112 6.37 -8.17 -13.12
CA GLU A 112 5.47 -8.12 -14.27
C GLU A 112 4.02 -8.16 -13.81
N VAL A 113 3.18 -7.26 -14.31
CA VAL A 113 1.73 -7.30 -14.07
C VAL A 113 1.10 -8.28 -15.06
N VAL A 114 0.73 -9.46 -14.57
CA VAL A 114 0.17 -10.55 -15.37
C VAL A 114 -1.32 -10.33 -15.64
N ALA A 115 -2.04 -9.84 -14.63
CA ALA A 115 -3.46 -9.54 -14.77
C ALA A 115 -3.83 -8.28 -13.97
N ARG A 116 -4.79 -7.51 -14.52
CA ARG A 116 -5.35 -6.32 -13.90
C ARG A 116 -6.79 -6.56 -13.47
N ARG A 117 -7.24 -5.82 -12.45
CA ARG A 117 -8.61 -5.98 -11.92
C ARG A 117 -9.65 -5.43 -12.88
N GLY A 118 -9.40 -4.25 -13.41
CA GLY A 118 -10.45 -3.43 -14.01
C GLY A 118 -11.50 -3.00 -12.97
N GLY A 119 -12.04 -1.82 -13.09
CA GLY A 119 -13.10 -1.33 -12.22
C GLY A 119 -12.71 -0.10 -11.39
N ALA A 120 -13.64 0.35 -10.53
CA ALA A 120 -13.42 1.53 -9.69
C ALA A 120 -12.35 1.26 -8.62
N PRO A 121 -11.52 2.24 -8.31
CA PRO A 121 -10.50 2.10 -7.27
C PRO A 121 -11.14 1.79 -5.90
N ALA A 122 -10.46 0.97 -5.11
CA ALA A 122 -10.92 0.58 -3.77
C ALA A 122 -10.81 1.74 -2.73
N VAL A 123 -10.29 2.89 -3.13
CA VAL A 123 -10.04 4.07 -2.29
C VAL A 123 -10.71 5.32 -2.83
N ARG A 124 -11.03 6.23 -1.91
CA ARG A 124 -11.48 7.60 -2.19
C ARG A 124 -10.69 8.58 -1.33
N ASP A 125 -10.57 9.80 -1.79
CA ASP A 125 -10.06 10.91 -0.99
C ASP A 125 -11.10 11.40 0.04
N ALA A 126 -10.70 12.32 0.91
CA ALA A 126 -11.59 12.92 1.92
C ALA A 126 -12.79 13.66 1.32
N SER A 127 -12.78 14.02 0.03
CA SER A 127 -13.89 14.67 -0.68
C SER A 127 -14.91 13.67 -1.23
N GLY A 128 -14.66 12.36 -1.09
CA GLY A 128 -15.52 11.29 -1.58
C GLY A 128 -15.33 10.97 -3.08
N ARG A 129 -14.40 11.66 -3.75
CA ARG A 129 -14.02 11.35 -5.13
C ARG A 129 -13.06 10.16 -5.15
N GLY A 130 -13.20 9.30 -6.15
CA GLY A 130 -12.18 8.30 -6.42
C GLY A 130 -10.85 9.03 -6.63
N ALA A 131 -9.75 8.54 -6.01
CA ALA A 131 -8.44 9.12 -6.21
C ALA A 131 -8.13 9.11 -7.71
N ASP A 132 -8.11 10.28 -8.34
CA ASP A 132 -7.67 10.43 -9.71
C ASP A 132 -6.22 9.99 -9.82
N ARG A 133 -5.93 9.20 -10.80
CA ARG A 133 -4.61 8.63 -11.10
C ARG A 133 -3.68 9.67 -11.71
#